data_8108981ff4dcbc7b5b79666b17836b3c
#
_entry.id   8108981ff4dcbc7b5b79666b17836b3c
#
_cell.length_a   1.000
_cell.length_b   1.000
_cell.length_c   1.000
_cell.angle_alpha   90.00
_cell.angle_beta   90.00
_cell.angle_gamma   90.00
#
_symmetry.space_group_name_H-M   'P 1'
#
loop_
_entity.id
_entity.type
_entity.pdbx_description
1 polymer ?
#
loop_
_entity_poly.entity_id
_entity_poly.type
_entity_poly.pdbx_seq_one_letter_code
_entity_poly.pdbx_strand_id
1 'polypeptide(L)'
;MRSGAGTLAISRGIVDPALVLGMDLARPSMPVEDDSPQTSHGHDSHDHSHDHHHHDHSHVEAVSGQIRLQGCFERRQLEQLLSSFVIAHDVIRLKGRLWIQGKTLPLQIQMVGPRLESWFESAPSEAWKPAGSKGLELVVIGLQNDSTQRLEHRLQNTCLQDV
;
A
#
# COMPACT_ATOMS: atom_id res chain seq x y z
N MET A 1 29.89 -14.22 -9.21
CA MET A 1 29.28 -14.00 -7.86
C MET A 1 28.94 -12.53 -7.75
N ARG A 2 27.67 -12.17 -7.71
CA ARG A 2 27.25 -10.78 -7.47
C ARG A 2 27.46 -10.47 -5.99
N SER A 3 28.35 -9.55 -5.72
CA SER A 3 28.64 -8.99 -4.40
C SER A 3 27.38 -8.45 -3.76
N GLY A 4 27.14 -8.82 -2.50
CA GLY A 4 25.94 -8.67 -1.70
C GLY A 4 25.11 -7.42 -1.89
N ALA A 5 23.82 -7.61 -2.08
CA ALA A 5 22.86 -6.56 -1.94
C ALA A 5 22.88 -6.05 -0.48
N GLY A 6 23.06 -4.73 -0.31
CA GLY A 6 22.96 -4.11 1.01
C GLY A 6 21.53 -4.24 1.53
N THR A 7 21.38 -4.59 2.80
CA THR A 7 20.10 -4.60 3.48
C THR A 7 19.98 -3.41 4.40
N LEU A 8 18.85 -2.71 4.36
CA LEU A 8 18.53 -1.60 5.24
C LEU A 8 17.31 -1.98 6.10
N ALA A 9 17.50 -2.00 7.41
CA ALA A 9 16.39 -2.18 8.34
C ALA A 9 15.62 -0.86 8.48
N ILE A 10 14.35 -0.85 8.08
CA ILE A 10 13.46 0.30 8.24
C ILE A 10 12.31 -0.03 9.17
N SER A 11 11.88 0.93 9.97
CA SER A 11 10.72 0.81 10.84
C SER A 11 9.61 1.72 10.36
N ARG A 12 8.38 1.19 10.24
CA ARG A 12 7.17 1.92 9.86
C ARG A 12 7.28 2.71 8.53
N GLY A 13 8.16 2.26 7.62
CA GLY A 13 8.37 2.95 6.34
C GLY A 13 9.14 4.27 6.44
N ILE A 14 9.69 4.61 7.58
CA ILE A 14 10.53 5.80 7.75
C ILE A 14 11.94 5.44 7.28
N VAL A 15 12.32 6.04 6.16
CA VAL A 15 13.64 5.88 5.56
C VAL A 15 14.04 7.20 4.92
N ASP A 16 15.32 7.54 5.00
CA ASP A 16 15.84 8.69 4.26
C ASP A 16 15.71 8.42 2.75
N PRO A 17 14.99 9.26 2.00
CA PRO A 17 14.86 9.11 0.55
C PRO A 17 16.19 9.01 -0.19
N ALA A 18 17.23 9.69 0.27
CA ALA A 18 18.56 9.64 -0.33
C ALA A 18 19.16 8.23 -0.30
N LEU A 19 18.90 7.45 0.77
CA LEU A 19 19.36 6.06 0.88
C LEU A 19 18.64 5.12 -0.09
N VAL A 20 17.37 5.40 -0.41
CA VAL A 20 16.56 4.55 -1.30
C VAL A 20 16.80 4.89 -2.76
N LEU A 21 16.95 6.19 -3.07
CA LEU A 21 17.09 6.66 -4.44
C LEU A 21 18.52 6.56 -4.98
N GLY A 22 19.47 6.14 -4.14
CA GLY A 22 20.87 6.00 -4.54
C GLY A 22 21.47 7.33 -5.01
N MET A 23 20.97 8.45 -4.52
CA MET A 23 21.51 9.76 -4.82
C MET A 23 22.84 9.93 -4.07
N ASP A 24 23.86 9.33 -4.62
CA ASP A 24 25.25 9.59 -4.23
C ASP A 24 25.60 11.00 -4.72
N LEU A 25 25.34 11.99 -3.89
CA LEU A 25 25.64 13.42 -4.16
C LEU A 25 27.15 13.70 -4.19
N ALA A 26 27.96 12.66 -4.07
CA ALA A 26 29.42 12.73 -4.08
C ALA A 26 30.02 11.84 -5.16
N ARG A 27 29.59 11.98 -6.43
CA ARG A 27 30.43 11.54 -7.53
C ARG A 27 31.35 12.70 -7.88
N PRO A 28 32.66 12.65 -7.57
CA PRO A 28 33.58 13.61 -8.13
C PRO A 28 33.53 13.47 -9.65
N SER A 29 33.21 14.56 -10.33
CA SER A 29 33.31 14.67 -11.78
C SER A 29 34.76 14.36 -12.16
N MET A 30 34.98 13.17 -12.73
CA MET A 30 36.22 12.87 -13.39
C MET A 30 36.38 13.81 -14.58
N PRO A 31 37.56 14.45 -14.77
CA PRO A 31 37.79 15.24 -15.97
C PRO A 31 37.67 14.37 -17.20
N VAL A 32 36.80 14.77 -18.12
CA VAL A 32 36.74 14.18 -19.45
C VAL A 32 37.98 14.67 -20.18
N GLU A 33 38.96 13.83 -20.33
CA GLU A 33 40.05 14.07 -21.30
C GLU A 33 39.43 13.88 -22.70
N ASP A 34 39.37 15.03 -23.39
CA ASP A 34 39.00 15.16 -24.80
C ASP A 34 40.18 14.66 -25.66
N ASP A 35 40.11 13.41 -26.06
CA ASP A 35 41.02 12.85 -27.07
C ASP A 35 40.19 12.38 -28.27
N SER A 36 40.06 13.28 -29.21
CA SER A 36 39.51 12.99 -30.52
C SER A 36 40.63 12.50 -31.49
N PRO A 37 40.40 11.43 -32.20
CA PRO A 37 40.75 11.46 -33.60
C PRO A 37 39.56 11.20 -34.52
N GLN A 38 39.33 12.14 -35.38
CA GLN A 38 38.48 12.02 -36.58
C GLN A 38 39.00 10.85 -37.45
N THR A 39 38.11 9.89 -37.72
CA THR A 39 38.21 9.08 -38.94
C THR A 39 36.81 8.87 -39.49
N SER A 40 36.66 9.43 -40.67
CA SER A 40 35.55 9.22 -41.59
C SER A 40 35.54 7.78 -42.11
N HIS A 41 34.44 7.04 -42.01
CA HIS A 41 34.13 5.94 -42.92
C HIS A 41 32.64 5.60 -42.90
N GLY A 42 31.99 5.67 -44.10
CA GLY A 42 31.18 4.62 -44.69
C GLY A 42 29.75 4.46 -44.16
N HIS A 43 28.80 4.94 -44.94
CA HIS A 43 27.41 4.55 -44.87
C HIS A 43 27.25 3.05 -45.15
N ASP A 44 26.80 2.30 -44.16
CA ASP A 44 26.11 1.04 -44.37
C ASP A 44 24.74 1.10 -43.70
N SER A 45 23.74 1.09 -44.57
CA SER A 45 22.31 1.06 -44.19
C SER A 45 21.99 -0.33 -43.68
N HIS A 46 22.06 -0.56 -42.35
CA HIS A 46 21.47 -1.72 -41.74
C HIS A 46 20.04 -1.41 -41.31
N ASP A 47 19.11 -1.92 -42.09
CA ASP A 47 17.69 -2.03 -41.81
C ASP A 47 17.51 -2.94 -40.57
N HIS A 48 17.47 -2.32 -39.40
CA HIS A 48 17.12 -3.01 -38.16
C HIS A 48 15.59 -2.95 -38.02
N SER A 49 14.92 -3.98 -38.53
CA SER A 49 13.56 -4.30 -38.18
C SER A 49 13.54 -4.58 -36.68
N HIS A 50 13.17 -3.57 -35.89
CA HIS A 50 12.90 -3.71 -34.48
C HIS A 50 11.59 -4.48 -34.32
N ASP A 51 11.73 -5.78 -34.12
CA ASP A 51 10.66 -6.63 -33.62
C ASP A 51 10.31 -6.14 -32.23
N HIS A 52 9.28 -5.29 -32.14
CA HIS A 52 8.70 -4.86 -30.89
C HIS A 52 7.99 -6.07 -30.27
N HIS A 53 8.71 -6.85 -29.49
CA HIS A 53 8.10 -7.79 -28.57
C HIS A 53 7.24 -6.96 -27.59
N HIS A 54 5.97 -6.85 -27.90
CA HIS A 54 4.95 -6.42 -26.94
C HIS A 54 4.97 -7.47 -25.81
N HIS A 55 5.71 -7.16 -24.75
CA HIS A 55 5.55 -7.87 -23.50
C HIS A 55 4.14 -7.56 -23.04
N ASP A 56 3.26 -8.52 -23.21
CA ASP A 56 1.91 -8.49 -22.67
C ASP A 56 2.03 -8.56 -21.15
N HIS A 57 2.20 -7.38 -20.55
CA HIS A 57 2.19 -7.25 -19.10
C HIS A 57 0.75 -7.41 -18.66
N SER A 58 0.40 -8.59 -18.18
CA SER A 58 -0.88 -8.81 -17.51
C SER A 58 -0.92 -7.92 -16.27
N HIS A 59 -1.54 -6.76 -16.39
CA HIS A 59 -1.78 -5.88 -15.26
C HIS A 59 -2.84 -6.52 -14.37
N VAL A 60 -2.45 -6.86 -13.15
CA VAL A 60 -3.43 -7.28 -12.13
C VAL A 60 -4.22 -6.04 -11.74
N GLU A 61 -5.50 -6.02 -12.07
CA GLU A 61 -6.38 -4.92 -11.73
C GLU A 61 -6.72 -4.98 -10.24
N ALA A 62 -6.38 -3.91 -9.51
CA ALA A 62 -6.75 -3.77 -8.11
C ALA A 62 -7.97 -2.85 -7.99
N VAL A 63 -8.95 -3.28 -7.21
CA VAL A 63 -10.18 -2.55 -6.95
C VAL A 63 -10.14 -1.98 -5.53
N SER A 64 -10.56 -0.73 -5.39
CA SER A 64 -10.64 -0.07 -4.10
C SER A 64 -12.07 0.31 -3.74
N GLY A 65 -12.40 0.24 -2.45
CA GLY A 65 -13.68 0.68 -1.94
C GLY A 65 -13.57 1.22 -0.51
N GLN A 66 -14.60 1.96 -0.09
CA GLN A 66 -14.68 2.55 1.23
C GLN A 66 -15.93 2.03 1.95
N ILE A 67 -15.76 1.72 3.24
CA ILE A 67 -16.82 1.28 4.14
C ILE A 67 -16.92 2.29 5.28
N ARG A 68 -18.13 2.72 5.60
CA ARG A 68 -18.45 3.58 6.76
C ARG A 68 -19.65 3.03 7.49
N LEU A 69 -19.46 2.54 8.69
CA LEU A 69 -20.49 1.95 9.51
C LEU A 69 -20.62 2.66 10.85
N GLN A 70 -21.85 2.90 11.25
CA GLN A 70 -22.20 3.37 12.61
C GLN A 70 -22.37 2.14 13.49
N GLY A 71 -22.06 2.25 14.77
CA GLY A 71 -22.33 1.21 15.76
C GLY A 71 -21.11 0.79 16.56
N CYS A 72 -21.31 -0.16 17.45
CA CYS A 72 -20.28 -0.67 18.34
C CYS A 72 -19.54 -1.84 17.67
N PHE A 73 -18.23 -1.81 17.77
CA PHE A 73 -17.36 -2.91 17.35
C PHE A 73 -16.38 -3.19 18.48
N GLU A 74 -16.25 -4.45 18.83
CA GLU A 74 -15.23 -4.90 19.78
C GLU A 74 -13.90 -5.07 19.01
N ARG A 75 -12.80 -4.52 19.57
CA ARG A 75 -11.49 -4.49 18.91
C ARG A 75 -11.00 -5.87 18.50
N ARG A 76 -11.04 -6.84 19.41
CA ARG A 76 -10.48 -8.19 19.16
C ARG A 76 -11.29 -8.93 18.09
N GLN A 77 -12.62 -8.84 18.17
CA GLN A 77 -13.50 -9.44 17.16
C GLN A 77 -13.25 -8.85 15.79
N LEU A 78 -13.12 -7.51 15.70
CA LEU A 78 -12.81 -6.83 14.46
C LEU A 78 -11.45 -7.27 13.90
N GLU A 79 -10.40 -7.28 14.71
CA GLU A 79 -9.06 -7.68 14.29
C GLU A 79 -9.03 -9.13 13.79
N GLN A 80 -9.74 -10.05 14.44
CA GLN A 80 -9.88 -11.44 14.00
C GLN A 80 -10.66 -11.57 12.70
N LEU A 81 -11.78 -10.85 12.59
CA LEU A 81 -12.59 -10.84 11.37
C LEU A 81 -11.77 -10.31 10.18
N LEU A 82 -11.08 -9.19 10.34
CA LEU A 82 -10.26 -8.59 9.29
C LEU A 82 -9.13 -9.53 8.87
N SER A 83 -8.42 -10.14 9.82
CA SER A 83 -7.33 -11.06 9.53
C SER A 83 -7.79 -12.28 8.73
N SER A 84 -8.92 -12.88 9.11
CA SER A 84 -9.48 -14.01 8.37
C SER A 84 -10.02 -13.60 7.01
N PHE A 85 -10.65 -12.44 6.91
CA PHE A 85 -11.24 -11.92 5.67
C PHE A 85 -10.17 -11.62 4.61
N VAL A 86 -9.10 -10.94 5.00
CA VAL A 86 -8.00 -10.54 4.10
C VAL A 86 -7.39 -11.75 3.40
N ILE A 87 -7.19 -12.85 4.13
CA ILE A 87 -6.65 -14.10 3.58
C ILE A 87 -7.64 -14.76 2.61
N ALA A 88 -8.93 -14.76 2.96
CA ALA A 88 -9.96 -15.47 2.20
C ALA A 88 -10.39 -14.75 0.90
N HIS A 89 -10.15 -13.44 0.79
CA HIS A 89 -10.69 -12.60 -0.29
C HIS A 89 -9.64 -11.76 -1.02
N ASP A 90 -8.37 -12.18 -0.99
CA ASP A 90 -7.26 -11.57 -1.73
C ASP A 90 -7.18 -10.04 -1.55
N VAL A 91 -7.39 -9.58 -0.31
CA VAL A 91 -7.26 -8.17 0.03
C VAL A 91 -5.78 -7.84 0.18
N ILE A 92 -5.29 -6.90 -0.63
CA ILE A 92 -3.89 -6.50 -0.64
C ILE A 92 -3.59 -5.54 0.52
N ARG A 93 -4.50 -4.58 0.72
CA ARG A 93 -4.32 -3.53 1.72
C ARG A 93 -5.65 -3.11 2.33
N LEU A 94 -5.61 -2.81 3.61
CA LEU A 94 -6.72 -2.24 4.34
C LEU A 94 -6.19 -1.15 5.27
N LYS A 95 -6.86 0.00 5.28
CA LYS A 95 -6.60 1.10 6.21
C LYS A 95 -7.89 1.65 6.75
N GLY A 96 -7.88 2.08 8.01
CA GLY A 96 -9.05 2.76 8.54
C GLY A 96 -8.95 3.10 10.01
N ARG A 97 -10.12 3.40 10.57
CA ARG A 97 -10.26 3.85 11.96
C ARG A 97 -11.48 3.21 12.60
N LEU A 98 -11.30 2.82 13.84
CA LEU A 98 -12.38 2.36 14.70
C LEU A 98 -12.56 3.34 15.87
N TRP A 99 -13.75 3.92 15.97
CA TRP A 99 -14.16 4.72 17.14
C TRP A 99 -14.82 3.81 18.16
N ILE A 100 -14.15 3.66 19.30
CA ILE A 100 -14.59 2.79 20.40
C ILE A 100 -15.24 3.68 21.47
N GLN A 101 -16.38 3.25 21.96
CA GLN A 101 -17.08 3.97 23.03
C GLN A 101 -16.18 4.18 24.24
N GLY A 102 -16.16 5.40 24.78
CA GLY A 102 -15.35 5.75 25.97
C GLY A 102 -13.86 5.95 25.69
N LYS A 103 -13.40 5.86 24.42
CA LYS A 103 -12.05 6.21 24.03
C LYS A 103 -12.00 7.59 23.38
N THR A 104 -11.02 8.39 23.76
CA THR A 104 -10.83 9.74 23.25
C THR A 104 -10.26 9.73 21.82
N LEU A 105 -9.40 8.78 21.52
CA LEU A 105 -8.75 8.63 20.23
C LEU A 105 -9.30 7.40 19.50
N PRO A 106 -9.48 7.49 18.17
CA PRO A 106 -9.79 6.33 17.37
C PRO A 106 -8.60 5.37 17.30
N LEU A 107 -8.91 4.09 17.19
CA LEU A 107 -7.94 3.05 16.88
C LEU A 107 -7.66 3.10 15.38
N GLN A 108 -6.44 3.41 15.00
CA GLN A 108 -5.97 3.26 13.62
C GLN A 108 -5.79 1.78 13.32
N ILE A 109 -6.15 1.37 12.12
CA ILE A 109 -6.01 0.01 11.63
C ILE A 109 -5.27 0.07 10.31
N GLN A 110 -4.24 -0.73 10.16
CA GLN A 110 -3.53 -0.90 8.91
C GLN A 110 -3.23 -2.38 8.68
N MET A 111 -3.49 -2.84 7.47
CA MET A 111 -3.11 -4.19 7.03
C MET A 111 -2.42 -4.14 5.68
N VAL A 112 -1.41 -4.99 5.53
CA VAL A 112 -0.78 -5.31 4.26
C VAL A 112 -0.77 -6.83 4.16
N GLY A 113 -1.61 -7.37 3.29
CA GLY A 113 -1.95 -8.79 3.35
C GLY A 113 -2.42 -9.18 4.77
N PRO A 114 -1.99 -10.32 5.32
CA PRO A 114 -2.43 -10.78 6.65
C PRO A 114 -1.78 -10.02 7.82
N ARG A 115 -0.81 -9.15 7.56
CA ARG A 115 -0.13 -8.40 8.62
C ARG A 115 -0.99 -7.24 9.08
N LEU A 116 -1.51 -7.32 10.30
CA LEU A 116 -2.31 -6.30 10.97
C LEU A 116 -1.48 -5.51 11.97
N GLU A 117 -1.59 -4.19 11.92
CA GLU A 117 -1.10 -3.26 12.93
C GLU A 117 -2.25 -2.36 13.39
N SER A 118 -2.35 -2.11 14.68
CA SER A 118 -3.36 -1.20 15.23
C SER A 118 -2.81 -0.42 16.42
N TRP A 119 -3.12 0.90 16.46
CA TRP A 119 -2.67 1.82 17.52
C TRP A 119 -3.66 2.98 17.69
N PHE A 120 -3.68 3.61 18.86
CA PHE A 120 -4.49 4.79 19.10
C PHE A 120 -3.75 6.05 18.66
N GLU A 121 -4.40 6.85 17.80
CA GLU A 121 -3.85 8.11 17.29
C GLU A 121 -4.97 9.05 16.87
N SER A 122 -4.74 10.36 16.95
CA SER A 122 -5.71 11.37 16.53
C SER A 122 -6.05 11.22 15.03
N ALA A 123 -7.32 11.39 14.71
CA ALA A 123 -7.75 11.51 13.32
C ALA A 123 -7.52 12.94 12.83
N PRO A 124 -7.21 13.15 11.53
CA PRO A 124 -7.25 14.47 10.91
C PRO A 124 -8.59 15.17 11.13
N SER A 125 -8.58 16.51 11.13
CA SER A 125 -9.79 17.30 11.34
C SER A 125 -10.91 17.00 10.37
N GLU A 126 -10.53 16.74 9.11
CA GLU A 126 -11.42 16.44 7.98
C GLU A 126 -11.86 14.98 7.92
N ALA A 127 -11.32 14.13 8.81
CA ALA A 127 -11.70 12.73 8.81
C ALA A 127 -13.18 12.55 9.15
N TRP A 128 -13.83 11.63 8.47
CA TRP A 128 -15.18 11.22 8.83
C TRP A 128 -15.21 10.74 10.29
N LYS A 129 -16.24 11.18 11.01
CA LYS A 129 -16.51 10.77 12.39
C LYS A 129 -17.92 10.21 12.50
N PRO A 130 -18.10 9.04 13.13
CA PRO A 130 -19.41 8.47 13.33
C PRO A 130 -20.23 9.29 14.34
N ALA A 131 -21.54 9.29 14.19
CA ALA A 131 -22.45 9.86 15.19
C ALA A 131 -22.25 9.11 16.53
N GLY A 132 -22.26 9.86 17.65
CA GLY A 132 -22.05 9.27 18.97
C GLY A 132 -20.67 8.69 19.20
N SER A 133 -19.68 9.01 18.37
CA SER A 133 -18.29 8.53 18.49
C SER A 133 -18.14 7.00 18.54
N LYS A 134 -18.99 6.29 17.80
CA LYS A 134 -18.98 4.83 17.67
C LYS A 134 -19.14 4.44 16.22
N GLY A 135 -18.18 3.75 15.65
CA GLY A 135 -18.25 3.33 14.26
C GLY A 135 -16.90 2.99 13.66
N LEU A 136 -16.95 2.61 12.41
CA LEU A 136 -15.82 2.11 11.66
C LEU A 136 -15.75 2.78 10.29
N GLU A 137 -14.56 3.23 9.91
CA GLU A 137 -14.24 3.64 8.55
C GLU A 137 -13.07 2.80 8.04
N LEU A 138 -13.24 2.15 6.90
CA LEU A 138 -12.19 1.36 6.24
C LEU A 138 -12.10 1.74 4.77
N VAL A 139 -10.88 1.74 4.25
CA VAL A 139 -10.55 1.70 2.82
C VAL A 139 -9.92 0.36 2.53
N VAL A 140 -10.46 -0.34 1.54
CA VAL A 140 -10.07 -1.70 1.15
C VAL A 140 -9.52 -1.67 -0.26
N ILE A 141 -8.39 -2.32 -0.49
CA ILE A 141 -7.82 -2.56 -1.82
C ILE A 141 -7.64 -4.06 -1.98
N GLY A 142 -8.28 -4.64 -2.96
CA GLY A 142 -8.25 -6.08 -3.23
C GLY A 142 -8.23 -6.41 -4.70
N LEU A 143 -8.14 -7.69 -5.02
CA LEU A 143 -8.15 -8.22 -6.39
C LEU A 143 -9.53 -8.67 -6.86
N GLN A 144 -10.48 -8.78 -5.93
CA GLN A 144 -11.86 -9.20 -6.25
C GLN A 144 -12.78 -7.97 -6.21
N ASN A 145 -13.60 -7.81 -7.25
CA ASN A 145 -14.48 -6.65 -7.43
C ASN A 145 -15.51 -6.46 -6.30
N ASP A 146 -15.87 -7.53 -5.62
CA ASP A 146 -16.88 -7.54 -4.57
C ASP A 146 -16.30 -7.59 -3.13
N SER A 147 -14.97 -7.55 -2.98
CA SER A 147 -14.31 -7.63 -1.67
C SER A 147 -14.84 -6.60 -0.68
N THR A 148 -15.04 -5.35 -1.11
CA THR A 148 -15.55 -4.28 -0.26
C THR A 148 -16.98 -4.56 0.21
N GLN A 149 -17.86 -4.97 -0.70
CA GLN A 149 -19.27 -5.25 -0.38
C GLN A 149 -19.41 -6.46 0.57
N ARG A 150 -18.63 -7.50 0.32
CA ARG A 150 -18.59 -8.70 1.20
C ARG A 150 -18.11 -8.35 2.60
N LEU A 151 -17.05 -7.53 2.70
CA LEU A 151 -16.55 -7.09 3.99
C LEU A 151 -17.58 -6.25 4.73
N GLU A 152 -18.21 -5.29 4.04
CA GLU A 152 -19.24 -4.43 4.61
C GLU A 152 -20.40 -5.25 5.17
N HIS A 153 -20.94 -6.18 4.40
CA HIS A 153 -22.01 -7.07 4.84
C HIS A 153 -21.61 -7.91 6.08
N ARG A 154 -20.38 -8.40 6.11
CA ARG A 154 -19.89 -9.18 7.24
C ARG A 154 -19.73 -8.34 8.52
N LEU A 155 -19.26 -7.09 8.37
CA LEU A 155 -19.15 -6.14 9.45
C LEU A 155 -20.51 -5.70 10.00
N GLN A 156 -21.51 -5.47 9.12
CA GLN A 156 -22.88 -5.15 9.53
C GLN A 156 -23.49 -6.28 10.39
N ASN A 157 -23.29 -7.53 9.97
CA ASN A 157 -23.79 -8.68 10.73
C ASN A 157 -23.10 -8.83 12.09
N THR A 158 -21.84 -8.43 12.21
CA THR A 158 -21.09 -8.47 13.48
C THR A 158 -21.59 -7.38 14.44
N CYS A 159 -21.87 -6.18 13.94
CA CYS A 159 -22.38 -5.06 14.75
C CYS A 159 -23.79 -5.34 15.33
N LEU A 160 -24.61 -6.12 14.63
CA LEU A 160 -26.01 -6.43 15.05
C LEU A 160 -26.11 -7.50 16.15
N GLN A 161 -25.00 -8.19 16.45
CA GLN A 161 -25.00 -9.26 17.46
C GLN A 161 -24.76 -8.76 18.89
N ASP A 162 -24.41 -7.47 19.07
CA ASP A 162 -24.07 -6.89 20.36
C ASP A 162 -25.21 -5.99 20.94
N VAL A 163 -26.47 -6.17 20.50
CA VAL A 163 -27.65 -5.45 21.01
C VAL A 163 -28.46 -6.31 21.98
#